data_489478f3d34ad57b1d47e9de813f40ed
#
_entry.id   489478f3d34ad57b1d47e9de813f40ed
#
_cell.length_a   1.000
_cell.length_b   1.000
_cell.length_c   1.000
_cell.angle_alpha   90.00
_cell.angle_beta   90.00
_cell.angle_gamma   90.00
#
_symmetry.space_group_name_H-M   'P 1'
#
loop_
_entity.id
_entity.type
_entity.pdbx_description
1 polymer ?
#
loop_
_entity_poly.entity_id
_entity_poly.type
_entity_poly.pdbx_seq_one_letter_code
_entity_poly.pdbx_strand_id
1 'polypeptide(L)'
;LYHILPGARYQRQAGQHFNPYTYDDIKTIADHAHYAGGRIHKPDPLKIPETTDAVGGGHAHSGLAIYNGDNFPEAYRGMLIFGNLHGHRLVSDQIEPAGSGFVGHHGNDFLRSNDATFIPVSQRVGPDGALYLSDWSDVQVCHNNTQEIWDRTNGRIYRVSFGNPVSRARDLGALADA
;
A
#
# COMPACT_ATOMS: atom_id res chain seq x y z
N LEU A 1 2.08 1.27 -9.86
CA LEU A 1 1.29 0.03 -9.92
C LEU A 1 1.52 -0.68 -11.26
N TYR A 2 1.71 -2.00 -11.25
CA TYR A 2 1.92 -2.80 -12.44
C TYR A 2 0.93 -3.97 -12.50
N HIS A 3 0.46 -4.28 -13.69
CA HIS A 3 -0.20 -5.54 -13.98
C HIS A 3 0.89 -6.57 -14.33
N ILE A 4 1.17 -7.48 -13.40
CA ILE A 4 2.29 -8.42 -13.54
C ILE A 4 1.89 -9.63 -14.39
N LEU A 5 2.67 -9.86 -15.45
CA LEU A 5 2.52 -11.00 -16.36
C LEU A 5 3.77 -11.88 -16.28
N PRO A 6 3.63 -13.21 -16.22
CA PRO A 6 4.78 -14.11 -16.22
C PRO A 6 5.70 -13.89 -17.42
N GLY A 7 7.00 -13.79 -17.18
CA GLY A 7 8.01 -13.62 -18.22
C GLY A 7 8.06 -12.23 -18.87
N ALA A 8 7.22 -11.29 -18.44
CA ALA A 8 7.22 -9.95 -18.98
C ALA A 8 8.34 -9.08 -18.38
N ARG A 9 8.72 -8.06 -19.12
CA ARG A 9 9.68 -7.05 -18.68
C ARG A 9 8.95 -5.74 -18.45
N TYR A 10 9.37 -5.01 -17.42
CA TYR A 10 8.68 -3.82 -16.94
C TYR A 10 9.58 -2.60 -16.99
N GLN A 11 8.99 -1.45 -17.26
CA GLN A 11 9.67 -0.17 -17.16
C GLN A 11 10.25 -0.01 -15.74
N ARG A 12 11.51 0.39 -15.69
CA ARG A 12 12.15 0.72 -14.41
C ARG A 12 11.68 2.07 -13.91
N GLN A 13 11.50 2.16 -12.62
CA GLN A 13 11.20 3.43 -11.97
C GLN A 13 12.34 4.45 -12.11
N ALA A 14 13.59 3.98 -12.12
CA ALA A 14 14.76 4.81 -12.27
C ALA A 14 15.84 4.12 -13.13
N GLY A 15 16.51 4.91 -13.97
CA GLY A 15 17.56 4.45 -14.86
C GLY A 15 17.04 3.73 -16.11
N GLN A 16 17.95 3.42 -17.01
CA GLN A 16 17.64 2.71 -18.25
C GLN A 16 17.90 1.21 -18.12
N HIS A 17 17.18 0.42 -18.90
CA HIS A 17 17.51 -0.97 -19.08
C HIS A 17 18.80 -1.13 -19.89
N PHE A 18 19.65 -2.04 -19.45
CA PHE A 18 20.95 -2.28 -20.10
C PHE A 18 20.88 -3.26 -21.27
N ASN A 19 19.73 -3.91 -21.46
CA ASN A 19 19.57 -4.87 -22.56
C ASN A 19 19.05 -4.16 -23.82
N PRO A 20 19.88 -4.02 -24.87
CA PRO A 20 19.48 -3.35 -26.10
C PRO A 20 18.57 -4.18 -27.00
N TYR A 21 18.37 -5.46 -26.68
CA TYR A 21 17.60 -6.41 -27.52
C TYR A 21 16.15 -6.60 -27.06
N THR A 22 15.62 -5.67 -26.29
CA THR A 22 14.22 -5.71 -25.87
C THR A 22 13.39 -4.74 -26.70
N TYR A 23 12.22 -5.19 -27.12
CA TYR A 23 11.33 -4.39 -27.94
C TYR A 23 10.74 -3.19 -27.18
N ASP A 24 10.17 -3.46 -26.01
CA ASP A 24 9.58 -2.44 -25.16
C ASP A 24 9.41 -2.98 -23.74
N ASP A 25 9.08 -2.09 -22.83
CA ASP A 25 8.79 -2.38 -21.44
C ASP A 25 7.30 -2.13 -21.15
N ILE A 26 6.68 -3.03 -20.39
CA ILE A 26 5.33 -2.79 -19.87
C ILE A 26 5.39 -1.61 -18.90
N LYS A 27 4.54 -0.62 -19.16
CA LYS A 27 4.43 0.59 -18.37
C LYS A 27 3.56 0.36 -17.12
N THR A 28 3.62 1.30 -16.20
CA THR A 28 2.70 1.32 -15.06
C THR A 28 1.26 1.50 -15.53
N ILE A 29 0.32 0.91 -14.82
CA ILE A 29 -1.12 1.13 -15.04
C ILE A 29 -1.66 2.28 -14.19
N ALA A 30 -0.97 2.63 -13.11
CA ALA A 30 -1.12 3.88 -12.37
C ALA A 30 0.24 4.27 -11.81
N ASP A 31 0.65 5.51 -12.02
CA ASP A 31 1.90 6.03 -11.50
C ASP A 31 1.64 6.79 -10.20
N HIS A 32 2.33 6.37 -9.16
CA HIS A 32 2.36 7.09 -7.90
C HIS A 32 3.58 8.01 -7.93
N ALA A 33 3.36 9.29 -8.17
CA ALA A 33 4.41 10.27 -8.29
C ALA A 33 5.37 10.19 -7.11
N HIS A 34 6.64 10.10 -7.44
CA HIS A 34 7.71 9.99 -6.47
C HIS A 34 8.05 11.39 -5.97
N TYR A 35 7.44 11.86 -4.93
CA TYR A 35 7.57 13.22 -4.37
C TYR A 35 7.63 14.34 -5.40
N ALA A 36 6.72 15.25 -5.36
CA ALA A 36 6.65 16.39 -6.26
C ALA A 36 8.03 16.97 -6.59
N GLY A 37 8.43 16.91 -7.86
CA GLY A 37 9.68 17.49 -8.35
C GLY A 37 10.95 16.68 -8.08
N GLY A 38 10.88 15.41 -7.76
CA GLY A 38 12.04 14.52 -7.63
C GLY A 38 12.97 14.84 -6.47
N ARG A 39 12.60 15.73 -5.59
CA ARG A 39 13.33 16.00 -4.35
C ARG A 39 12.62 15.31 -3.20
N ILE A 40 13.27 14.33 -2.63
CA ILE A 40 12.84 13.72 -1.37
C ILE A 40 13.08 14.75 -0.26
N HIS A 41 12.11 15.62 -0.05
CA HIS A 41 12.02 16.28 1.24
C HIS A 41 11.46 15.23 2.20
N LYS A 42 12.31 14.74 3.10
CA LYS A 42 11.82 13.91 4.21
C LYS A 42 10.73 14.74 4.89
N PRO A 43 9.47 14.32 4.88
CA PRO A 43 8.49 15.02 5.67
C PRO A 43 8.98 15.02 7.11
N ASP A 44 8.82 16.13 7.80
CA ASP A 44 9.02 16.16 9.24
C ASP A 44 8.17 15.03 9.84
N PRO A 45 8.75 14.03 10.51
CA PRO A 45 8.00 12.91 11.06
C PRO A 45 6.88 13.37 12.01
N LEU A 46 6.96 14.58 12.53
CA LEU A 46 5.95 15.20 13.35
C LEU A 46 4.84 15.91 12.55
N LYS A 47 4.98 16.01 11.23
CA LYS A 47 4.01 16.65 10.34
C LYS A 47 3.49 15.64 9.33
N ILE A 48 2.37 15.04 9.66
CA ILE A 48 1.67 14.13 8.75
C ILE A 48 0.93 14.98 7.70
N PRO A 49 1.25 14.82 6.39
CA PRO A 49 0.59 15.60 5.34
C PRO A 49 -0.93 15.41 5.32
N GLU A 50 -1.65 16.46 4.95
CA GLU A 50 -3.12 16.43 4.89
C GLU A 50 -3.64 15.48 3.83
N THR A 51 -2.97 15.39 2.68
CA THR A 51 -3.39 14.56 1.55
C THR A 51 -2.23 13.75 0.99
N THR A 52 -2.53 12.70 0.24
CA THR A 52 -1.53 11.94 -0.49
C THR A 52 -0.75 12.82 -1.46
N ASP A 53 -1.41 13.80 -2.10
CA ASP A 53 -0.78 14.74 -3.03
C ASP A 53 0.27 15.61 -2.35
N ALA A 54 0.10 15.95 -1.08
CA ALA A 54 1.06 16.77 -0.32
C ALA A 54 2.42 16.06 -0.14
N VAL A 55 2.46 14.73 -0.28
CA VAL A 55 3.69 13.93 -0.28
C VAL A 55 4.04 13.39 -1.67
N GLY A 56 3.44 13.95 -2.71
CA GLY A 56 3.70 13.56 -4.08
C GLY A 56 3.20 12.15 -4.42
N GLY A 57 2.04 11.77 -3.90
CA GLY A 57 1.49 10.44 -4.11
C GLY A 57 2.15 9.35 -3.28
N GLY A 58 3.31 9.63 -2.69
CA GLY A 58 3.99 8.75 -1.77
C GLY A 58 5.37 8.30 -2.19
N HIS A 59 6.03 7.68 -1.25
CA HIS A 59 7.33 7.06 -1.42
C HIS A 59 7.40 5.79 -0.59
N ALA A 60 8.07 4.78 -1.12
CA ALA A 60 8.14 3.49 -0.47
C ALA A 60 6.75 2.93 -0.13
N HIS A 61 5.95 2.67 -1.16
CA HIS A 61 4.71 1.93 -1.01
C HIS A 61 5.00 0.48 -0.64
N SER A 62 4.20 -0.07 0.26
CA SER A 62 4.41 -1.42 0.77
C SER A 62 3.10 -2.16 0.97
N GLY A 63 3.20 -3.47 0.89
CA GLY A 63 2.03 -4.34 0.89
C GLY A 63 1.09 -4.03 -0.27
N LEU A 64 0.21 -4.92 -0.53
CA LEU A 64 -0.92 -4.72 -1.43
C LEU A 64 -1.99 -5.74 -1.06
N ALA A 65 -3.19 -5.27 -0.84
CA ALA A 65 -4.37 -6.11 -0.72
C ALA A 65 -5.40 -5.68 -1.77
N ILE A 66 -6.01 -6.65 -2.44
CA ILE A 66 -7.25 -6.43 -3.19
C ILE A 66 -8.37 -6.74 -2.22
N TYR A 67 -9.22 -5.77 -1.94
CA TYR A 67 -10.29 -5.97 -0.97
C TYR A 67 -11.42 -6.80 -1.57
N ASN A 68 -11.52 -8.05 -1.15
CA ASN A 68 -12.58 -8.99 -1.53
C ASN A 68 -13.42 -9.43 -0.33
N GLY A 69 -13.32 -8.70 0.79
CA GLY A 69 -14.12 -8.96 1.98
C GLY A 69 -15.57 -8.48 1.86
N ASP A 70 -16.35 -8.80 2.87
CA ASP A 70 -17.75 -8.42 2.99
C ASP A 70 -18.06 -7.54 4.22
N ASN A 71 -17.03 -7.07 4.89
CA ASN A 71 -17.19 -6.20 6.06
C ASN A 71 -17.39 -4.72 5.67
N PHE A 72 -16.67 -4.24 4.66
CA PHE A 72 -16.86 -2.88 4.11
C PHE A 72 -17.97 -2.87 3.08
N PRO A 73 -18.58 -1.71 2.81
CA PRO A 73 -19.58 -1.54 1.76
C PRO A 73 -19.10 -2.04 0.39
N GLU A 74 -20.03 -2.41 -0.47
CA GLU A 74 -19.76 -2.96 -1.81
C GLU A 74 -18.84 -2.06 -2.66
N ALA A 75 -18.89 -0.75 -2.47
CA ALA A 75 -18.03 0.20 -3.18
C ALA A 75 -16.52 -0.01 -2.93
N TYR A 76 -16.15 -0.75 -1.89
CA TYR A 76 -14.75 -1.09 -1.60
C TYR A 76 -14.30 -2.40 -2.25
N ARG A 77 -15.23 -3.19 -2.77
CA ARG A 77 -14.90 -4.48 -3.36
C ARG A 77 -14.07 -4.31 -4.64
N GLY A 78 -12.97 -5.04 -4.72
CA GLY A 78 -12.00 -4.93 -5.81
C GLY A 78 -11.01 -3.77 -5.67
N MET A 79 -11.18 -2.90 -4.67
CA MET A 79 -10.25 -1.80 -4.40
C MET A 79 -8.88 -2.34 -3.99
N LEU A 80 -7.83 -1.77 -4.54
CA LEU A 80 -6.46 -2.02 -4.12
C LEU A 80 -6.12 -1.12 -2.94
N ILE A 81 -5.58 -1.70 -1.88
CA ILE A 81 -5.21 -0.97 -0.66
C ILE A 81 -3.77 -1.30 -0.33
N PHE A 82 -2.93 -0.29 -0.15
CA PHE A 82 -1.51 -0.46 0.15
C PHE A 82 -0.95 0.68 1.00
N GLY A 83 0.17 0.41 1.65
CA GLY A 83 0.83 1.35 2.55
C GLY A 83 1.58 2.45 1.82
N ASN A 84 1.48 3.66 2.32
CA ASN A 84 2.38 4.77 2.04
C ASN A 84 3.20 5.03 3.30
N LEU A 85 4.44 4.51 3.34
CA LEU A 85 5.25 4.52 4.55
C LEU A 85 5.55 5.94 5.04
N HIS A 86 5.99 6.81 4.13
CA HIS A 86 6.31 8.19 4.46
C HIS A 86 5.08 9.09 4.65
N GLY A 87 3.93 8.64 4.16
CA GLY A 87 2.66 9.36 4.33
C GLY A 87 1.89 8.92 5.57
N HIS A 88 2.36 7.91 6.31
CA HIS A 88 1.72 7.37 7.51
C HIS A 88 0.25 7.03 7.29
N ARG A 89 -0.05 6.33 6.16
CA ARG A 89 -1.42 6.06 5.73
C ARG A 89 -1.53 4.82 4.85
N LEU A 90 -2.75 4.39 4.64
CA LEU A 90 -3.10 3.50 3.55
C LEU A 90 -3.73 4.33 2.44
N VAL A 91 -3.25 4.14 1.22
CA VAL A 91 -3.83 4.69 0.01
C VAL A 91 -4.66 3.64 -0.70
N SER A 92 -5.52 4.06 -1.60
CA SER A 92 -6.31 3.15 -2.43
C SER A 92 -6.25 3.50 -3.90
N ASP A 93 -6.32 2.46 -4.72
CA ASP A 93 -6.50 2.59 -6.17
C ASP A 93 -7.70 1.74 -6.62
N GLN A 94 -8.31 2.16 -7.71
CA GLN A 94 -9.29 1.38 -8.45
C GLN A 94 -8.71 0.98 -9.79
N ILE A 95 -9.07 -0.20 -10.28
CA ILE A 95 -8.64 -0.68 -11.59
C ILE A 95 -9.85 -0.90 -12.47
N GLU A 96 -9.71 -0.51 -13.74
CA GLU A 96 -10.69 -0.74 -14.78
C GLU A 96 -10.09 -1.60 -15.88
N PRO A 97 -10.81 -2.60 -16.43
CA PRO A 97 -10.35 -3.32 -17.59
C PRO A 97 -10.20 -2.39 -18.80
N ALA A 98 -9.07 -2.52 -19.50
CA ALA A 98 -8.77 -1.76 -20.71
C ALA A 98 -8.09 -2.67 -21.74
N GLY A 99 -8.83 -3.10 -22.76
CA GLY A 99 -8.36 -4.10 -23.72
C GLY A 99 -8.00 -5.42 -23.04
N SER A 100 -6.76 -5.87 -23.19
CA SER A 100 -6.22 -7.06 -22.53
C SER A 100 -5.54 -6.77 -21.18
N GLY A 101 -5.59 -5.54 -20.71
CA GLY A 101 -4.96 -5.08 -19.47
C GLY A 101 -5.89 -4.28 -18.58
N PHE A 102 -5.31 -3.36 -17.84
CA PHE A 102 -6.02 -2.51 -16.89
C PHE A 102 -5.47 -1.09 -16.91
N VAL A 103 -6.32 -0.15 -16.53
CA VAL A 103 -5.94 1.21 -16.15
C VAL A 103 -6.24 1.38 -14.67
N GLY A 104 -5.29 1.96 -13.91
CA GLY A 104 -5.46 2.27 -12.51
C GLY A 104 -5.80 3.75 -12.31
N HIS A 105 -6.66 4.01 -11.34
CA HIS A 105 -7.05 5.34 -10.92
C HIS A 105 -6.81 5.50 -9.43
N HIS A 106 -6.19 6.62 -9.03
CA HIS A 106 -6.00 6.92 -7.62
C HIS A 106 -7.34 7.15 -6.94
N GLY A 107 -7.55 6.44 -5.85
CA GLY A 107 -8.68 6.66 -4.95
C GLY A 107 -8.33 7.62 -3.82
N ASN A 108 -9.23 7.73 -2.87
CA ASN A 108 -8.99 8.47 -1.64
C ASN A 108 -8.03 7.72 -0.71
N ASP A 109 -7.42 8.45 0.22
CA ASP A 109 -6.73 7.81 1.33
C ASP A 109 -7.70 6.90 2.09
N PHE A 110 -7.41 5.62 2.16
CA PHE A 110 -8.27 4.63 2.82
C PHE A 110 -8.24 4.79 4.34
N LEU A 111 -7.06 5.03 4.89
CA LEU A 111 -6.85 5.24 6.31
C LEU A 111 -5.72 6.24 6.51
N ARG A 112 -5.95 7.22 7.38
CA ARG A 112 -4.92 8.15 7.83
C ARG A 112 -4.68 7.96 9.31
N SER A 113 -3.43 7.88 9.70
CA SER A 113 -3.03 7.90 11.09
C SER A 113 -2.64 9.32 11.51
N ASN A 114 -2.97 9.70 12.74
CA ASN A 114 -2.44 10.88 13.42
C ASN A 114 -1.20 10.54 14.28
N ASP A 115 -0.68 9.34 14.13
CA ASP A 115 0.53 8.87 14.80
C ASP A 115 1.71 8.90 13.81
N ALA A 116 2.71 9.73 14.09
CA ALA A 116 3.90 9.89 13.26
C ALA A 116 4.79 8.63 13.23
N THR A 117 4.58 7.68 14.12
CA THR A 117 5.29 6.41 14.14
C THR A 117 4.58 5.31 13.34
N PHE A 118 3.39 5.59 12.78
CA PHE A 118 2.63 4.64 12.00
C PHE A 118 3.29 4.38 10.63
N ILE A 119 3.76 3.17 10.41
CA ILE A 119 4.42 2.73 9.18
C ILE A 119 3.75 1.44 8.69
N PRO A 120 2.71 1.54 7.85
CA PRO A 120 1.95 0.36 7.39
C PRO A 120 2.77 -0.47 6.41
N VAL A 121 3.08 -1.72 6.76
CA VAL A 121 3.98 -2.58 5.96
C VAL A 121 3.22 -3.62 5.15
N SER A 122 2.25 -4.30 5.71
CA SER A 122 1.52 -5.37 5.04
C SER A 122 0.04 -5.31 5.36
N GLN A 123 -0.79 -5.59 4.36
CA GLN A 123 -2.25 -5.60 4.48
C GLN A 123 -2.79 -6.95 4.02
N ARG A 124 -3.82 -7.45 4.73
CA ARG A 124 -4.53 -8.70 4.40
C ARG A 124 -6.00 -8.59 4.77
N VAL A 125 -6.84 -9.12 3.93
CA VAL A 125 -8.26 -9.31 4.27
C VAL A 125 -8.38 -10.55 5.15
N GLY A 126 -8.97 -10.38 6.31
CA GLY A 126 -9.19 -11.47 7.26
C GLY A 126 -10.44 -12.30 6.95
N PRO A 127 -10.60 -13.44 7.62
CA PRO A 127 -11.76 -14.32 7.42
C PRO A 127 -13.09 -13.69 7.84
N ASP A 128 -13.06 -12.63 8.58
CA ASP A 128 -14.20 -11.81 9.02
C ASP A 128 -14.49 -10.63 8.07
N GLY A 129 -13.80 -10.57 6.92
CA GLY A 129 -13.92 -9.52 5.94
C GLY A 129 -13.24 -8.19 6.33
N ALA A 130 -12.72 -8.07 7.54
CA ALA A 130 -11.99 -6.89 7.97
C ALA A 130 -10.59 -6.82 7.34
N LEU A 131 -10.01 -5.64 7.29
CA LEU A 131 -8.64 -5.45 6.85
C LEU A 131 -7.70 -5.51 8.06
N TYR A 132 -6.75 -6.43 8.02
CA TYR A 132 -5.67 -6.51 8.99
C TYR A 132 -4.42 -5.89 8.39
N LEU A 133 -3.71 -5.11 9.18
CA LEU A 133 -2.46 -4.50 8.76
C LEU A 133 -1.40 -4.59 9.84
N SER A 134 -0.17 -4.80 9.43
CA SER A 134 0.99 -4.68 10.30
C SER A 134 1.59 -3.30 10.17
N ASP A 135 2.03 -2.78 11.29
CA ASP A 135 2.65 -1.48 11.45
C ASP A 135 4.02 -1.66 12.10
N TRP A 136 5.04 -1.16 11.46
CA TRP A 136 6.41 -1.21 11.99
C TRP A 136 6.53 -0.40 13.29
N SER A 137 5.83 0.72 13.37
CA SER A 137 5.83 1.62 14.55
C SER A 137 7.22 2.17 14.88
N ASP A 138 7.74 3.04 14.03
CA ASP A 138 9.07 3.61 14.18
C ASP A 138 9.07 5.10 13.82
N VAL A 139 10.02 5.83 14.37
CA VAL A 139 10.27 7.23 14.01
C VAL A 139 11.07 7.37 12.71
N GLN A 140 11.76 6.32 12.31
CA GLN A 140 12.53 6.28 11.07
C GLN A 140 11.87 5.39 10.04
N VAL A 141 11.38 5.98 8.97
CA VAL A 141 10.65 5.27 7.92
C VAL A 141 11.56 4.45 6.99
N CYS A 142 12.78 4.92 6.75
CA CYS A 142 13.69 4.33 5.78
C CYS A 142 15.12 4.48 6.28
N HIS A 143 16.08 3.97 5.50
CA HIS A 143 17.49 4.15 5.85
C HIS A 143 17.87 5.62 6.02
N ASN A 144 18.83 5.88 6.89
CA ASN A 144 19.41 7.20 7.11
C ASN A 144 20.92 7.12 6.82
N ASN A 145 21.44 8.11 6.09
CA ASN A 145 22.85 8.15 5.71
C ASN A 145 23.77 8.60 6.85
N THR A 146 23.21 9.16 7.91
CA THR A 146 24.01 9.72 9.04
C THR A 146 23.89 8.86 10.29
N GLN A 147 22.71 8.50 10.71
CA GLN A 147 22.46 7.73 11.89
C GLN A 147 21.15 6.96 11.75
N GLU A 148 21.18 5.67 12.03
CA GLU A 148 19.99 4.85 12.13
C GLU A 148 19.53 4.79 13.58
N ILE A 149 18.26 5.15 13.81
CA ILE A 149 17.64 5.27 15.13
C ILE A 149 16.42 4.38 15.26
N TRP A 150 16.51 3.17 14.75
CA TRP A 150 15.37 2.25 14.73
C TRP A 150 14.99 1.77 16.11
N ASP A 151 13.69 1.80 16.38
CA ASP A 151 13.10 1.11 17.52
C ASP A 151 12.67 -0.30 17.11
N ARG A 152 13.39 -1.31 17.61
CA ARG A 152 13.12 -2.73 17.33
C ARG A 152 12.35 -3.40 18.45
N THR A 153 11.84 -2.64 19.40
CA THR A 153 11.22 -3.18 20.61
C THR A 153 9.71 -3.32 20.48
N ASN A 154 9.11 -2.69 19.48
CA ASN A 154 7.68 -2.71 19.29
C ASN A 154 7.28 -2.85 17.81
N GLY A 155 6.02 -3.15 17.61
CA GLY A 155 5.30 -3.23 16.37
C GLY A 155 3.84 -3.45 16.68
N ARG A 156 2.95 -3.13 15.74
CA ARG A 156 1.52 -3.19 15.98
C ARG A 156 0.81 -3.97 14.87
N ILE A 157 -0.30 -4.59 15.22
CA ILE A 157 -1.23 -5.17 14.27
C ILE A 157 -2.58 -4.52 14.52
N TYR A 158 -3.13 -3.92 13.48
CA TYR A 158 -4.46 -3.32 13.52
C TYR A 158 -5.46 -4.17 12.76
N ARG A 159 -6.68 -4.18 13.26
CA ARG A 159 -7.86 -4.67 12.58
C ARG A 159 -8.74 -3.46 12.25
N VAL A 160 -8.93 -3.21 10.97
CA VAL A 160 -9.78 -2.13 10.47
C VAL A 160 -11.09 -2.72 9.97
N SER A 161 -12.20 -2.26 10.52
CA SER A 161 -13.53 -2.76 10.20
C SER A 161 -14.52 -1.62 10.01
N PHE A 162 -15.53 -1.85 9.18
CA PHE A 162 -16.63 -0.92 8.98
C PHE A 162 -17.74 -1.19 9.98
N GLY A 163 -18.20 -0.16 10.66
CA GLY A 163 -19.28 -0.27 11.66
C GLY A 163 -18.89 -1.15 12.87
N ASN A 164 -19.89 -1.77 13.46
CA ASN A 164 -19.73 -2.76 14.53
C ASN A 164 -19.84 -4.17 13.94
N PRO A 165 -18.78 -4.75 13.42
CA PRO A 165 -18.86 -6.08 12.84
C PRO A 165 -19.16 -7.10 13.93
N VAL A 166 -20.17 -7.90 13.71
CA VAL A 166 -20.33 -9.13 14.47
C VAL A 166 -19.09 -9.98 14.17
N SER A 167 -18.32 -10.30 15.20
CA SER A 167 -17.17 -11.19 15.05
C SER A 167 -17.66 -12.52 14.48
N ARG A 168 -17.36 -12.79 13.23
CA ARG A 168 -17.53 -14.12 12.63
C ARG A 168 -16.25 -14.91 12.87
N ALA A 169 -15.92 -15.12 14.13
CA ALA A 169 -14.85 -16.04 14.47
C ALA A 169 -15.26 -17.43 13.93
N ARG A 170 -14.71 -17.80 12.79
CA ARG A 170 -14.81 -19.18 12.30
C ARG A 170 -13.77 -20.00 13.05
N ASP A 171 -14.21 -21.06 13.69
CA ASP A 171 -13.28 -22.06 14.15
C ASP A 171 -12.66 -22.74 12.92
N LEU A 172 -11.44 -22.31 12.58
CA LEU A 172 -10.70 -22.87 11.45
C LEU A 172 -10.33 -24.34 11.69
N GLY A 173 -10.28 -24.78 12.94
CA GLY A 173 -10.08 -26.18 13.29
C GLY A 173 -11.28 -27.06 12.92
N ALA A 174 -12.48 -26.48 12.91
CA ALA A 174 -13.70 -27.18 12.46
C ALA A 174 -13.83 -27.26 10.93
N LEU A 175 -12.95 -26.59 10.18
CA LEU A 175 -12.89 -26.64 8.71
C LEU A 175 -11.83 -27.61 8.18
N ALA A 176 -11.17 -28.35 9.08
CA ALA A 176 -10.25 -29.38 8.69
C ALA A 176 -11.02 -30.48 7.95
N ASP A 177 -10.53 -30.82 6.78
CA ASP A 177 -10.91 -32.02 5.99
C ASP A 177 -12.29 -31.97 5.29
N ALA A 178 -12.51 -30.93 4.46
CA ALA A 178 -13.52 -30.99 3.43
C ALA A 178 -12.88 -31.00 2.03
#